data_106eb38c4076155796e19d9cf0bedd17
#
_entry.id   106eb38c4076155796e19d9cf0bedd17
#
_cell.length_a   1.000
_cell.length_b   1.000
_cell.length_c   1.000
_cell.angle_alpha   90.00
_cell.angle_beta   90.00
_cell.angle_gamma   90.00
#
_symmetry.space_group_name_H-M   'P 1'
#
loop_
_entity.id
_entity.type
_entity.pdbx_description
1 polymer ?
#
loop_
_entity_poly.entity_id
_entity_poly.type
_entity_poly.pdbx_seq_one_letter_code
_entity_poly.pdbx_strand_id
1 'polypeptide(L)'
;MIDITRDTFETEIIQASMQTPVLVDFWAPWCGPCKSLGPILEKLETDYAGRFILAKVDSDQEQEIAAAFGIRSIPTCILMVQGKPVDGFQGAMPESQVKAFLDKHLPPAGEAAEDDTTYDTESTEFAQISPEAQI
;
A
#
# COMPACT_ATOMS: atom_id res chain seq x y z
N MET A 1 -10.42 4.57 -1.70
CA MET A 1 -9.35 5.60 -1.82
C MET A 1 -9.62 6.73 -0.85
N ILE A 2 -8.61 7.13 -0.11
CA ILE A 2 -8.74 8.16 0.94
C ILE A 2 -7.72 9.25 0.67
N ASP A 3 -8.17 10.51 0.68
CA ASP A 3 -7.25 11.65 0.61
C ASP A 3 -6.80 12.00 2.02
N ILE A 4 -5.48 12.08 2.20
CA ILE A 4 -4.87 12.23 3.52
C ILE A 4 -4.45 13.67 3.74
N THR A 5 -4.73 14.18 4.94
CA THR A 5 -4.21 15.45 5.40
C THR A 5 -3.37 15.23 6.65
N ARG A 6 -2.68 16.27 7.09
CA ARG A 6 -1.91 16.19 8.31
C ARG A 6 -2.79 15.76 9.50
N ASP A 7 -4.02 16.23 9.52
CA ASP A 7 -4.94 15.93 10.64
C ASP A 7 -5.41 14.49 10.62
N THR A 8 -5.45 13.83 9.45
CA THR A 8 -5.96 12.46 9.33
C THR A 8 -4.86 11.42 9.20
N PHE A 9 -3.60 11.85 9.07
CA PHE A 9 -2.48 10.94 8.81
C PHE A 9 -2.38 9.85 9.88
N GLU A 10 -2.42 10.23 11.14
CA GLU A 10 -2.25 9.27 12.23
C GLU A 10 -3.35 8.20 12.19
N THR A 11 -4.59 8.62 12.05
CA THR A 11 -5.73 7.71 12.07
C THR A 11 -5.83 6.88 10.80
N GLU A 12 -5.71 7.54 9.65
CA GLU A 12 -6.01 6.87 8.37
C GLU A 12 -4.83 6.09 7.81
N ILE A 13 -3.62 6.37 8.26
CA ILE A 13 -2.45 5.62 7.80
C ILE A 13 -1.85 4.80 8.93
N ILE A 14 -1.42 5.44 10.02
CA ILE A 14 -0.71 4.71 11.06
C ILE A 14 -1.62 3.70 11.75
N GLN A 15 -2.75 4.17 12.29
CA GLN A 15 -3.65 3.28 13.01
C GLN A 15 -4.33 2.29 12.08
N ALA A 16 -4.76 2.76 10.89
CA ALA A 16 -5.41 1.88 9.94
C ALA A 16 -4.50 0.74 9.51
N SER A 17 -3.19 1.00 9.37
CA SER A 17 -2.25 -0.03 8.92
C SER A 17 -2.02 -1.11 9.97
N MET A 18 -2.47 -0.90 11.20
CA MET A 18 -2.42 -1.94 12.22
C MET A 18 -3.38 -3.09 11.90
N GLN A 19 -4.43 -2.81 11.13
CA GLN A 19 -5.45 -3.81 10.77
C GLN A 19 -5.34 -4.24 9.32
N THR A 20 -5.05 -3.29 8.41
CA THR A 20 -5.06 -3.55 6.97
C THR A 20 -3.90 -2.80 6.35
N PRO A 21 -3.11 -3.43 5.47
CA PRO A 21 -2.02 -2.71 4.79
C PRO A 21 -2.54 -1.47 4.09
N VAL A 22 -1.77 -0.40 4.15
CA VAL A 22 -2.13 0.89 3.52
C VAL A 22 -1.06 1.23 2.49
N LEU A 23 -1.46 1.38 1.24
CA LEU A 23 -0.56 1.83 0.18
C LEU A 23 -0.71 3.34 0.07
N VAL A 24 0.36 4.06 0.39
CA VAL A 24 0.36 5.52 0.40
C VAL A 24 0.94 6.01 -0.92
N ASP A 25 0.13 6.73 -1.70
CA ASP A 25 0.50 7.25 -3.01
C ASP A 25 0.80 8.75 -2.88
N PHE A 26 2.07 9.12 -3.01
CA PHE A 26 2.49 10.52 -3.02
C PHE A 26 2.42 11.04 -4.45
N TRP A 27 1.58 12.04 -4.66
CA TRP A 27 1.25 12.55 -6.00
C TRP A 27 1.13 14.06 -5.97
N ALA A 28 0.88 14.68 -7.12
CA ALA A 28 0.54 16.09 -7.22
C ALA A 28 -0.32 16.30 -8.48
N PRO A 29 -1.16 17.34 -8.49
CA PRO A 29 -2.06 17.58 -9.63
C PRO A 29 -1.36 17.83 -10.97
N TRP A 30 -0.13 18.37 -10.92
CA TRP A 30 0.64 18.68 -12.13
C TRP A 30 1.45 17.51 -12.65
N CYS A 31 1.45 16.41 -11.95
CA CYS A 31 2.34 15.29 -12.23
C CYS A 31 1.72 14.36 -13.28
N GLY A 32 2.29 14.34 -14.49
CA GLY A 32 1.79 13.49 -15.57
C GLY A 32 1.80 12.01 -15.22
N PRO A 33 2.94 11.44 -14.79
CA PRO A 33 2.98 10.01 -14.42
C PRO A 33 2.02 9.64 -13.31
N CYS A 34 1.73 10.58 -12.39
CA CYS A 34 0.76 10.33 -11.33
C CYS A 34 -0.64 10.11 -11.90
N LYS A 35 -0.95 10.81 -12.98
CA LYS A 35 -2.26 10.69 -13.63
C LYS A 35 -2.43 9.33 -14.33
N SER A 36 -1.32 8.72 -14.73
CA SER A 36 -1.36 7.38 -15.30
C SER A 36 -1.48 6.32 -14.22
N LEU A 37 -0.76 6.50 -13.12
CA LEU A 37 -0.73 5.50 -12.05
C LEU A 37 -1.99 5.52 -11.20
N GLY A 38 -2.56 6.70 -10.94
CA GLY A 38 -3.71 6.81 -10.04
C GLY A 38 -4.86 5.88 -10.37
N PRO A 39 -5.36 5.89 -11.61
CA PRO A 39 -6.46 4.99 -11.98
C PRO A 39 -6.13 3.52 -11.83
N ILE A 40 -4.86 3.13 -12.06
CA ILE A 40 -4.41 1.75 -11.87
C ILE A 40 -4.54 1.37 -10.40
N LEU A 41 -4.08 2.24 -9.51
CA LEU A 41 -4.14 1.97 -8.08
C LEU A 41 -5.58 1.88 -7.58
N GLU A 42 -6.45 2.76 -8.08
CA GLU A 42 -7.85 2.75 -7.67
C GLU A 42 -8.55 1.48 -8.15
N LYS A 43 -8.24 1.05 -9.38
CA LYS A 43 -8.77 -0.20 -9.89
C LYS A 43 -8.33 -1.38 -9.04
N LEU A 44 -7.05 -1.40 -8.67
CA LEU A 44 -6.53 -2.50 -7.87
C LEU A 44 -7.10 -2.51 -6.46
N GLU A 45 -7.35 -1.34 -5.88
CA GLU A 45 -8.01 -1.29 -4.57
C GLU A 45 -9.37 -1.98 -4.64
N THR A 46 -10.13 -1.70 -5.69
CA THR A 46 -11.42 -2.33 -5.91
C THR A 46 -11.27 -3.84 -6.13
N ASP A 47 -10.33 -4.21 -7.00
CA ASP A 47 -10.13 -5.61 -7.36
C ASP A 47 -9.67 -6.45 -6.16
N TYR A 48 -8.89 -5.85 -5.27
CA TYR A 48 -8.38 -6.54 -4.09
C TYR A 48 -9.37 -6.54 -2.92
N ALA A 49 -10.49 -5.86 -3.08
CA ALA A 49 -11.67 -6.00 -2.21
C ALA A 49 -11.34 -5.90 -0.73
N GLY A 50 -10.68 -4.83 -0.33
CA GLY A 50 -10.40 -4.57 1.08
C GLY A 50 -9.14 -5.19 1.62
N ARG A 51 -8.36 -5.88 0.80
CA ARG A 51 -7.10 -6.45 1.29
C ARG A 51 -6.03 -5.38 1.48
N PHE A 52 -6.19 -4.21 0.88
CA PHE A 52 -5.37 -3.05 1.21
C PHE A 52 -6.21 -1.79 1.04
N ILE A 53 -5.73 -0.72 1.65
CA ILE A 53 -6.36 0.60 1.57
C ILE A 53 -5.44 1.50 0.75
N LEU A 54 -6.01 2.22 -0.22
CA LEU A 54 -5.25 3.21 -0.98
C LEU A 54 -5.43 4.57 -0.32
N ALA A 55 -4.32 5.17 0.11
CA ALA A 55 -4.31 6.49 0.73
C ALA A 55 -3.49 7.42 -0.16
N LYS A 56 -4.03 8.60 -0.48
CA LYS A 56 -3.35 9.53 -1.38
C LYS A 56 -2.90 10.77 -0.62
N VAL A 57 -1.65 11.14 -0.82
CA VAL A 57 -1.07 12.34 -0.21
C VAL A 57 -0.64 13.28 -1.32
N ASP A 58 -1.31 14.45 -1.41
CA ASP A 58 -0.92 15.49 -2.33
C ASP A 58 0.35 16.15 -1.78
N SER A 59 1.48 15.92 -2.44
CA SER A 59 2.77 16.36 -1.93
C SER A 59 2.90 17.89 -1.87
N ASP A 60 2.13 18.61 -2.69
CA ASP A 60 2.15 20.07 -2.64
C ASP A 60 1.39 20.59 -1.43
N GLN A 61 0.28 19.95 -1.08
CA GLN A 61 -0.55 20.35 0.05
C GLN A 61 0.00 19.86 1.38
N GLU A 62 0.60 18.67 1.38
CA GLU A 62 1.04 18.00 2.61
C GLU A 62 2.54 17.83 2.61
N GLN A 63 3.25 18.96 2.55
CA GLN A 63 4.70 18.95 2.43
C GLN A 63 5.39 18.31 3.63
N GLU A 64 4.80 18.46 4.82
CA GLU A 64 5.38 17.87 6.02
C GLU A 64 5.36 16.34 5.99
N ILE A 65 4.25 15.79 5.49
CA ILE A 65 4.14 14.33 5.38
C ILE A 65 5.15 13.81 4.36
N ALA A 66 5.22 14.47 3.19
CA ALA A 66 6.17 14.07 2.17
C ALA A 66 7.61 14.14 2.67
N ALA A 67 7.93 15.20 3.42
CA ALA A 67 9.28 15.36 3.97
C ALA A 67 9.58 14.27 5.00
N ALA A 68 8.60 13.93 5.83
CA ALA A 68 8.78 12.90 6.85
C ALA A 68 9.09 11.54 6.24
N PHE A 69 8.55 11.26 5.03
CA PHE A 69 8.83 10.01 4.33
C PHE A 69 10.05 10.11 3.42
N GLY A 70 10.68 11.28 3.36
CA GLY A 70 11.85 11.47 2.50
C GLY A 70 11.54 11.40 1.02
N ILE A 71 10.35 11.84 0.62
CA ILE A 71 9.92 11.75 -0.77
C ILE A 71 10.70 12.77 -1.61
N ARG A 72 11.36 12.28 -2.66
CA ARG A 72 12.17 13.14 -3.55
C ARG A 72 11.61 13.23 -4.95
N SER A 73 10.79 12.27 -5.33
CA SER A 73 10.18 12.26 -6.67
C SER A 73 8.78 11.71 -6.54
N ILE A 74 7.93 12.04 -7.50
CA ILE A 74 6.56 11.54 -7.54
C ILE A 74 6.27 11.00 -8.93
N PRO A 75 5.41 9.98 -9.02
CA PRO A 75 4.75 9.31 -7.91
C PRO A 75 5.71 8.41 -7.14
N THR A 76 5.50 8.29 -5.85
CA THR A 76 6.17 7.31 -4.99
C THR A 76 5.10 6.66 -4.14
N CYS A 77 5.11 5.35 -4.09
CA CYS A 77 4.15 4.60 -3.29
C CYS A 77 4.88 3.86 -2.19
N ILE A 78 4.36 3.97 -0.97
CA ILE A 78 4.95 3.33 0.21
C ILE A 78 3.89 2.43 0.83
N LEU A 79 4.22 1.17 1.05
CA LEU A 79 3.29 0.24 1.71
C LEU A 79 3.54 0.24 3.21
N MET A 80 2.50 0.55 3.96
CA MET A 80 2.54 0.59 5.42
C MET A 80 1.86 -0.65 5.98
N VAL A 81 2.55 -1.34 6.88
CA VAL A 81 2.00 -2.51 7.57
C VAL A 81 2.37 -2.41 9.03
N GLN A 82 1.39 -2.55 9.92
CA GLN A 82 1.61 -2.49 11.36
C GLN A 82 2.30 -1.20 11.78
N GLY A 83 1.89 -0.10 11.18
CA GLY A 83 2.39 1.23 11.52
C GLY A 83 3.75 1.57 10.96
N LYS A 84 4.33 0.73 10.09
CA LYS A 84 5.69 0.92 9.58
C LYS A 84 5.73 0.77 8.07
N PRO A 85 6.61 1.54 7.40
CA PRO A 85 6.83 1.32 5.97
C PRO A 85 7.62 0.01 5.78
N VAL A 86 7.13 -0.85 4.89
CA VAL A 86 7.79 -2.13 4.65
C VAL A 86 8.36 -2.26 3.25
N ASP A 87 7.87 -1.49 2.29
CA ASP A 87 8.37 -1.55 0.91
C ASP A 87 7.80 -0.34 0.16
N GLY A 88 8.33 -0.08 -1.04
CA GLY A 88 7.85 1.02 -1.84
C GLY A 88 8.35 0.92 -3.27
N PHE A 89 7.77 1.76 -4.15
CA PHE A 89 8.26 1.89 -5.52
C PHE A 89 8.09 3.33 -5.98
N GLN A 90 8.83 3.69 -7.02
CA GLN A 90 8.80 5.02 -7.61
C GLN A 90 8.43 4.93 -9.08
N GLY A 91 7.71 5.94 -9.56
CA GLY A 91 7.37 6.04 -10.96
C GLY A 91 6.07 5.33 -11.30
N ALA A 92 5.59 5.58 -12.52
CA ALA A 92 4.33 5.02 -12.99
C ALA A 92 4.56 3.61 -13.52
N MET A 93 4.40 2.64 -12.64
CA MET A 93 4.56 1.24 -13.03
C MET A 93 3.30 0.72 -13.71
N PRO A 94 3.45 -0.20 -14.66
CA PRO A 94 2.28 -0.84 -15.27
C PRO A 94 1.52 -1.68 -14.25
N GLU A 95 0.25 -1.92 -14.55
CA GLU A 95 -0.63 -2.63 -13.63
C GLU A 95 -0.06 -3.98 -13.18
N SER A 96 0.54 -4.73 -14.11
CA SER A 96 1.07 -6.05 -13.78
C SER A 96 2.19 -5.98 -12.74
N GLN A 97 3.01 -4.94 -12.80
CA GLN A 97 4.09 -4.77 -11.84
C GLN A 97 3.58 -4.31 -10.49
N VAL A 98 2.54 -3.47 -10.48
CA VAL A 98 1.91 -3.07 -9.22
C VAL A 98 1.27 -4.27 -8.54
N LYS A 99 0.60 -5.13 -9.33
CA LYS A 99 0.03 -6.35 -8.80
C LYS A 99 1.10 -7.26 -8.19
N ALA A 100 2.22 -7.42 -8.88
CA ALA A 100 3.31 -8.25 -8.37
C ALA A 100 3.85 -7.68 -7.05
N PHE A 101 3.95 -6.36 -6.96
CA PHE A 101 4.38 -5.69 -5.73
C PHE A 101 3.40 -5.98 -4.60
N LEU A 102 2.11 -5.83 -4.86
CA LEU A 102 1.09 -6.07 -3.83
C LEU A 102 1.05 -7.53 -3.42
N ASP A 103 1.10 -8.43 -4.40
CA ASP A 103 0.99 -9.86 -4.12
C ASP A 103 2.17 -10.38 -3.30
N LYS A 104 3.30 -9.69 -3.36
CA LYS A 104 4.46 -10.04 -2.56
C LYS A 104 4.21 -9.83 -1.07
N HIS A 105 3.34 -8.90 -0.72
CA HIS A 105 3.10 -8.50 0.66
C HIS A 105 1.72 -8.85 1.18
N LEU A 106 0.74 -9.05 0.30
CA LEU A 106 -0.65 -9.28 0.70
C LEU A 106 -1.00 -10.75 0.57
N PRO A 107 -1.88 -11.26 1.43
CA PRO A 107 -2.33 -12.64 1.29
C PRO A 107 -3.14 -12.81 0.01
N PRO A 108 -3.15 -14.01 -0.59
CA PRO A 108 -3.97 -14.26 -1.77
C PRO A 108 -5.45 -14.05 -1.48
N ALA A 109 -6.21 -13.78 -2.54
CA ALA A 109 -7.64 -13.64 -2.43
C ALA A 109 -8.23 -14.93 -1.87
N GLY A 110 -9.17 -14.77 -0.94
CA GLY A 110 -9.79 -15.93 -0.31
C GLY A 110 -9.12 -16.33 0.98
N GLU A 111 -7.82 -16.16 1.11
CA GLU A 111 -7.13 -16.47 2.36
C GLU A 111 -7.21 -15.31 3.34
N ALA A 112 -7.28 -14.11 2.83
CA ALA A 112 -7.38 -12.94 3.68
C ALA A 112 -8.63 -13.00 4.54
N ALA A 113 -9.65 -13.62 4.07
CA ALA A 113 -10.91 -13.69 4.78
C ALA A 113 -10.87 -14.73 5.89
N GLU A 114 -9.94 -15.60 5.84
CA GLU A 114 -9.86 -16.66 6.81
C GLU A 114 -8.79 -16.46 7.80
N ASP A 115 -8.63 -16.97 7.36
CA ASP A 115 -7.87 -17.18 8.16
C ASP A 115 -7.24 -17.62 8.53
N ASP A 116 -7.07 -18.09 8.20
CA ASP A 116 -6.41 -18.60 8.43
C ASP A 116 -5.83 -19.42 8.52
N THR A 117 -5.66 -19.78 8.42
CA THR A 117 -4.96 -20.46 8.38
C THR A 117 -4.14 -21.06 7.92
N THR A 118 -3.96 -21.41 7.68
CA THR A 118 -3.00 -21.84 7.29
C THR A 118 -2.14 -21.78 6.73
N TYR A 119 -1.91 -21.74 6.41
CA TYR A 119 -0.65 -21.64 6.13
C TYR A 119 0.09 -21.69 5.85
N ASP A 120 0.16 -21.75 5.59
CA ASP A 120 1.24 -21.91 5.50
C ASP A 120 1.75 -21.80 5.16
N THR A 121 1.40 -22.02 4.98
CA THR A 121 2.29 -22.04 4.92
C THR A 121 2.76 -21.83 4.45
N GLU A 122 2.60 -22.04 4.23
CA GLU A 122 3.40 -21.95 4.15
C GLU A 122 3.80 -21.28 3.97
N SER A 123 3.17 -21.72 3.69
CA SER A 123 3.81 -21.29 3.86
C SER A 123 4.23 -20.76 3.73
N THR A 124 3.88 -20.92 3.65
CA THR A 124 4.54 -20.60 3.88
C THR A 124 4.89 -20.08 3.81
N GLU A 125 4.72 -20.08 3.80
CA GLU A 125 5.27 -19.71 4.01
C GLU A 125 5.47 -18.97 4.21
N PHE A 126 4.88 -19.36 4.29
CA PHE A 126 5.24 -18.83 4.63
C PHE A 126 5.38 -18.45 5.01
N ALA A 127 4.76 -18.21 4.73
CA ALA A 127 5.04 -18.11 5.33
C ALA A 127 5.32 -17.86 5.39
N GLN A 128 4.94 -18.21 5.33
CA GLN A 128 5.34 -18.22 5.67
C GLN A 128 5.64 -17.70 5.96
N ILE A 129 5.15 -17.88 5.93
CA ILE A 129 5.55 -17.77 6.36
C ILE A 129 5.79 -17.45 6.83
N SER A 130 5.27 -17.50 6.66
CA SER A 130 5.71 -17.52 7.25
C SER A 130 5.93 -17.30 7.58
N PRO A 131 5.33 -17.12 7.74
CA PRO A 131 5.73 -17.30 8.20
C PRO A 131 5.81 -17.27 8.35
N GLU A 132 5.36 -17.33 8.35
CA GLU A 132 5.74 -17.63 8.58
C GLU A 132 5.94 -17.66 8.43
N ALA A 133 5.20 -17.50 8.23
CA ALA A 133 5.56 -17.80 8.20
C ALA A 133 5.72 -17.98 8.02
N GLN A 134 5.23 -18.44 8.12
CA GLN A 134 5.53 -18.83 8.21
C GLN A 134 5.82 -18.73 8.32
N ILE A 135 5.17 -18.70 8.21
CA ILE A 135 5.61 -18.88 8.40
C ILE A 135 5.95 -18.97 8.32
#